data_2bc9f9475afd5f65cfbc300e029c23c3
#
_entry.id   2bc9f9475afd5f65cfbc300e029c23c3
#
_cell.length_a   1.000
_cell.length_b   1.000
_cell.length_c   1.000
_cell.angle_alpha   90.00
_cell.angle_beta   90.00
_cell.angle_gamma   90.00
#
_symmetry.space_group_name_H-M   'P 1'
#
loop_
_entity.id
_entity.type
_entity.pdbx_description
1 polymer ?
#
loop_
_entity_poly.entity_id
_entity_poly.type
_entity_poly.pdbx_seq_one_letter_code
_entity_poly.pdbx_strand_id
1 'polypeptide(L)'
;MESSYQQITQEEAKEMMDTQEVVILDVREQDEFGAGHIPGAVLLPVGTITEDTAAAVIDDLDTVVLVYCRSGNRSKTASQALADLGYTNVYEFGGINSWPYEIEE
;
A
#
# COMPACT_ATOMS: atom_id res chain seq x y z
N MET A 1 11.34 -13.65 -15.87
CA MET A 1 11.29 -13.45 -14.41
C MET A 1 9.92 -12.95 -14.00
N GLU A 2 9.37 -13.55 -12.98
CA GLU A 2 8.05 -13.14 -12.50
C GLU A 2 8.13 -11.88 -11.67
N SER A 3 7.17 -10.98 -11.86
CA SER A 3 7.02 -9.82 -10.99
C SER A 3 6.42 -10.28 -9.67
N SER A 4 6.96 -9.78 -8.57
CA SER A 4 6.49 -10.15 -7.25
C SER A 4 6.60 -8.99 -6.28
N TYR A 5 5.87 -9.11 -5.19
CA TYR A 5 5.96 -8.17 -4.08
C TYR A 5 6.49 -8.92 -2.85
N GLN A 6 6.86 -8.18 -1.82
CA GLN A 6 7.33 -8.77 -0.57
C GLN A 6 6.32 -8.51 0.53
N GLN A 7 6.21 -9.46 1.45
CA GLN A 7 5.40 -9.27 2.66
C GLN A 7 6.33 -8.88 3.81
N ILE A 8 5.93 -7.87 4.55
CA ILE A 8 6.68 -7.40 5.72
C ILE A 8 5.74 -7.29 6.91
N THR A 9 6.30 -7.17 8.09
CA THR A 9 5.51 -6.98 9.30
C THR A 9 5.06 -5.52 9.39
N GLN A 10 4.06 -5.26 10.23
CA GLN A 10 3.61 -3.90 10.48
C GLN A 10 4.68 -3.08 11.19
N GLU A 11 5.46 -3.71 12.04
CA GLU A 11 6.59 -3.06 12.69
C GLU A 11 7.65 -2.62 11.66
N GLU A 12 7.97 -3.51 10.71
CA GLU A 12 8.90 -3.16 9.63
C GLU A 12 8.36 -2.02 8.77
N ALA A 13 7.06 -2.06 8.46
CA ALA A 13 6.43 -1.01 7.68
C ALA A 13 6.51 0.34 8.40
N LYS A 14 6.24 0.34 9.71
CA LYS A 14 6.31 1.57 10.50
C LYS A 14 7.73 2.14 10.51
N GLU A 15 8.72 1.27 10.65
CA GLU A 15 10.12 1.71 10.61
C GLU A 15 10.46 2.35 9.26
N MET A 16 9.99 1.75 8.17
CA MET A 16 10.23 2.31 6.84
C MET A 16 9.55 3.68 6.69
N MET A 17 8.33 3.82 7.21
CA MET A 17 7.61 5.09 7.18
C MET A 17 8.37 6.18 7.93
N ASP A 18 9.02 5.82 9.03
CA ASP A 18 9.71 6.78 9.88
C ASP A 18 11.11 7.15 9.38
N THR A 19 11.73 6.30 8.56
CA THR A 19 13.14 6.46 8.19
C THR A 19 13.39 6.69 6.71
N GLN A 20 12.38 6.51 5.85
CA GLN A 20 12.53 6.63 4.40
C GLN A 20 11.37 7.40 3.80
N GLU A 21 11.57 7.86 2.57
CA GLU A 21 10.46 8.35 1.78
C GLU A 21 9.73 7.17 1.17
N VAL A 22 8.46 7.04 1.46
CA VAL A 22 7.64 5.93 0.97
C VAL A 22 6.29 6.45 0.52
N VAL A 23 5.64 5.70 -0.36
CA VAL A 23 4.23 5.92 -0.68
C VAL A 23 3.44 4.85 0.05
N ILE A 24 2.47 5.27 0.86
CA ILE A 24 1.61 4.36 1.61
C ILE A 24 0.28 4.29 0.87
N LEU A 25 -0.10 3.11 0.40
CA LEU A 25 -1.35 2.93 -0.35
C LEU A 25 -2.38 2.19 0.48
N ASP A 26 -3.54 2.83 0.63
CA ASP A 26 -4.73 2.22 1.19
C ASP A 26 -5.57 1.74 0.00
N VAL A 27 -5.72 0.43 -0.15
CA VAL A 27 -6.42 -0.14 -1.31
C VAL A 27 -7.84 -0.58 -0.98
N ARG A 28 -8.39 -0.02 0.11
CA ARG A 28 -9.78 -0.21 0.49
C ARG A 28 -10.68 0.75 -0.30
N GLU A 29 -11.96 0.82 0.04
CA GLU A 29 -12.88 1.74 -0.60
C GLU A 29 -12.87 3.11 0.07
N GLN A 30 -13.44 4.10 -0.59
CA GLN A 30 -13.40 5.48 -0.12
C GLN A 30 -14.08 5.66 1.26
N ASP A 31 -15.18 4.98 1.50
CA ASP A 31 -15.87 5.06 2.78
C ASP A 31 -15.03 4.47 3.92
N GLU A 32 -14.30 3.41 3.65
CA GLU A 32 -13.39 2.82 4.64
C GLU A 32 -12.25 3.79 4.95
N PHE A 33 -11.68 4.38 3.92
CA PHE A 33 -10.60 5.35 4.07
C PHE A 33 -11.04 6.55 4.90
N GLY A 34 -12.24 7.06 4.61
CA GLY A 34 -12.79 8.20 5.33
C GLY A 34 -13.08 7.92 6.79
N ALA A 35 -13.36 6.66 7.14
CA ALA A 35 -13.64 6.28 8.53
C ALA A 35 -12.35 6.16 9.37
N GLY A 36 -11.20 6.06 8.73
CA GLY A 36 -9.90 6.00 9.41
C GLY A 36 -8.86 5.36 8.52
N HIS A 37 -7.68 5.92 8.47
CA HIS A 37 -6.58 5.42 7.64
C HIS A 37 -5.24 5.71 8.31
N ILE A 38 -4.21 5.04 7.85
CA ILE A 38 -2.86 5.27 8.36
C ILE A 38 -2.41 6.66 7.94
N PRO A 39 -1.82 7.47 8.84
CA PRO A 39 -1.38 8.82 8.50
C PRO A 39 -0.46 8.84 7.29
N GLY A 40 -0.76 9.72 6.34
CA GLY A 40 0.01 9.84 5.11
C GLY A 40 -0.40 8.90 4.00
N ALA A 41 -1.36 8.01 4.23
CA ALA A 41 -1.81 7.06 3.21
C ALA A 41 -2.59 7.78 2.10
N VAL A 42 -2.41 7.26 0.89
CA VAL A 42 -3.13 7.71 -0.30
C VAL A 42 -4.11 6.60 -0.70
N LEU A 43 -5.33 6.97 -1.01
CA LEU A 43 -6.35 6.00 -1.40
C LEU A 43 -6.18 5.59 -2.87
N LEU A 44 -6.08 4.29 -3.10
CA LEU A 44 -6.10 3.71 -4.44
C LEU A 44 -6.81 2.36 -4.37
N PRO A 45 -8.16 2.34 -4.49
CA PRO A 45 -8.91 1.09 -4.33
C PRO A 45 -8.44 -0.01 -5.27
N VAL A 46 -8.40 -1.23 -4.76
CA VAL A 46 -7.84 -2.37 -5.48
C VAL A 46 -8.46 -2.57 -6.86
N GLY A 47 -9.75 -2.32 -6.98
CA GLY A 47 -10.47 -2.50 -8.25
C GLY A 47 -10.19 -1.41 -9.29
N THR A 48 -9.46 -0.35 -8.91
CA THR A 48 -9.18 0.77 -9.80
C THR A 48 -7.70 0.86 -10.20
N ILE A 49 -6.89 -0.12 -9.83
CA ILE A 49 -5.45 -0.07 -10.12
C ILE A 49 -5.21 -0.34 -11.60
N THR A 50 -4.66 0.67 -12.28
CA THR A 50 -4.24 0.59 -13.67
C THR A 50 -2.88 1.28 -13.77
N GLU A 51 -2.24 1.20 -14.93
CA GLU A 51 -0.99 1.91 -15.15
C GLU A 51 -1.15 3.40 -14.87
N ASP A 52 -2.25 3.99 -15.35
CA ASP A 52 -2.49 5.44 -15.19
C ASP A 52 -2.79 5.82 -13.75
N THR A 53 -3.64 5.07 -13.05
CA THR A 53 -3.98 5.41 -11.67
C THR A 53 -2.81 5.22 -10.73
N ALA A 54 -2.00 4.20 -10.95
CA ALA A 54 -0.80 3.97 -10.15
C ALA A 54 0.21 5.09 -10.39
N ALA A 55 0.44 5.47 -11.64
CA ALA A 55 1.39 6.53 -11.98
C ALA A 55 0.98 7.88 -11.39
N ALA A 56 -0.31 8.10 -11.16
CA ALA A 56 -0.79 9.35 -10.58
C ALA A 56 -0.38 9.51 -9.11
N VAL A 57 -0.12 8.41 -8.41
CA VAL A 57 0.21 8.44 -6.97
C VAL A 57 1.60 7.90 -6.63
N ILE A 58 2.26 7.23 -7.58
CA ILE A 58 3.60 6.68 -7.40
C ILE A 58 4.50 7.26 -8.48
N ASP A 59 5.51 8.03 -8.08
CA ASP A 59 6.33 8.81 -9.01
C ASP A 59 7.18 7.95 -9.95
N ASP A 60 7.84 6.93 -9.42
CA ASP A 60 8.79 6.12 -10.19
C ASP A 60 8.55 4.64 -9.98
N LEU A 61 9.02 3.83 -10.90
CA LEU A 61 8.88 2.36 -10.79
C LEU A 61 9.71 1.78 -9.64
N ASP A 62 10.71 2.50 -9.15
CA ASP A 62 11.51 2.06 -8.02
C ASP A 62 11.14 2.73 -6.70
N THR A 63 10.09 3.54 -6.70
CA THR A 63 9.57 4.13 -5.46
C THR A 63 9.19 3.01 -4.48
N VAL A 64 9.52 3.19 -3.21
CA VAL A 64 9.13 2.24 -2.17
C VAL A 64 7.64 2.44 -1.87
N VAL A 65 6.87 1.40 -2.10
CA VAL A 65 5.41 1.42 -1.95
C VAL A 65 4.99 0.44 -0.86
N LEU A 66 4.28 0.94 0.14
CA LEU A 66 3.76 0.13 1.25
C LEU A 66 2.25 0.01 1.07
N VAL A 67 1.74 -1.20 1.01
CA VAL A 67 0.35 -1.48 0.65
C VAL A 67 -0.39 -2.18 1.79
N TYR A 68 -1.57 -1.69 2.13
CA TYR A 68 -2.40 -2.33 3.14
C TYR A 68 -3.88 -2.24 2.75
N CYS A 69 -4.68 -3.08 3.39
CA CYS A 69 -6.14 -3.00 3.27
C CYS A 69 -6.76 -3.17 4.66
N ARG A 70 -7.92 -3.80 4.76
CA ARG A 70 -8.58 -4.00 6.05
C ARG A 70 -7.99 -5.19 6.81
N SER A 71 -7.89 -6.34 6.15
CA SER A 71 -7.48 -7.61 6.77
C SER A 71 -6.32 -8.30 6.07
N GLY A 72 -5.83 -7.75 4.94
CA GLY A 72 -4.68 -8.29 4.23
C GLY A 72 -5.00 -9.05 2.94
N ASN A 73 -6.27 -9.20 2.57
CA ASN A 73 -6.63 -9.93 1.33
C ASN A 73 -6.54 -9.05 0.09
N ARG A 74 -7.20 -7.90 0.11
CA ARG A 74 -7.15 -6.96 -1.03
C ARG A 74 -5.74 -6.42 -1.26
N SER A 75 -4.97 -6.24 -0.19
CA SER A 75 -3.61 -5.72 -0.29
C SER A 75 -2.68 -6.66 -1.04
N LYS A 76 -2.88 -7.97 -0.92
CA LYS A 76 -2.09 -8.95 -1.66
C LYS A 76 -2.39 -8.87 -3.15
N THR A 77 -3.67 -8.78 -3.51
CA THR A 77 -4.09 -8.63 -4.89
C THR A 77 -3.56 -7.33 -5.49
N ALA A 78 -3.68 -6.23 -4.73
CA ALA A 78 -3.19 -4.93 -5.17
C ALA A 78 -1.68 -4.91 -5.34
N SER A 79 -0.95 -5.53 -4.42
CA SER A 79 0.51 -5.57 -4.49
C SER A 79 0.99 -6.35 -5.70
N GLN A 80 0.33 -7.47 -6.01
CA GLN A 80 0.66 -8.23 -7.21
C GLN A 80 0.36 -7.43 -8.47
N ALA A 81 -0.76 -6.71 -8.51
CA ALA A 81 -1.10 -5.88 -9.66
C ALA A 81 -0.04 -4.80 -9.88
N LEU A 82 0.45 -4.18 -8.82
CA LEU A 82 1.50 -3.17 -8.92
C LEU A 82 2.82 -3.79 -9.41
N ALA A 83 3.17 -4.95 -8.87
CA ALA A 83 4.38 -5.65 -9.32
C ALA A 83 4.28 -6.00 -10.81
N ASP A 84 3.11 -6.43 -11.27
CA ASP A 84 2.89 -6.75 -12.67
C ASP A 84 3.00 -5.52 -13.58
N LEU A 85 2.74 -4.32 -13.04
CA LEU A 85 2.91 -3.08 -13.78
C LEU A 85 4.37 -2.61 -13.83
N GLY A 86 5.27 -3.29 -13.14
CA GLY A 86 6.69 -2.98 -13.18
C GLY A 86 7.25 -2.27 -11.95
N TYR A 87 6.43 -2.05 -10.92
CA TYR A 87 6.93 -1.48 -9.67
C TYR A 87 7.80 -2.50 -8.96
N THR A 88 9.03 -2.11 -8.60
CA THR A 88 10.06 -3.05 -8.13
C THR A 88 10.19 -3.12 -6.62
N ASN A 89 9.63 -2.16 -5.89
CA ASN A 89 9.77 -2.09 -4.43
C ASN A 89 8.41 -2.04 -3.76
N VAL A 90 7.60 -3.10 -3.96
CA VAL A 90 6.24 -3.19 -3.42
C VAL A 90 6.27 -4.09 -2.19
N TYR A 91 5.80 -3.55 -1.06
CA TYR A 91 5.75 -4.25 0.22
C TYR A 91 4.34 -4.25 0.77
N GLU A 92 3.83 -5.42 1.08
CA GLU A 92 2.47 -5.61 1.61
C GLU A 92 2.57 -5.91 3.11
N PHE A 93 1.79 -5.21 3.95
CA PHE A 93 1.93 -5.34 5.38
C PHE A 93 0.62 -5.63 6.12
N GLY A 94 -0.35 -6.21 5.44
CA GLY A 94 -1.55 -6.72 6.09
C GLY A 94 -2.70 -5.73 6.10
N GLY A 95 -3.29 -5.54 7.25
CA GLY A 95 -4.50 -4.73 7.35
C GLY A 95 -4.54 -3.80 8.53
N ILE A 96 -5.37 -2.76 8.39
CA ILE A 96 -5.54 -1.76 9.44
C ILE A 96 -6.16 -2.35 10.71
N ASN A 97 -6.87 -3.47 10.57
CA ASN A 97 -7.48 -4.16 11.73
C ASN A 97 -6.46 -4.54 12.81
N SER A 98 -5.24 -4.84 12.41
CA SER A 98 -4.17 -5.23 13.35
C SER A 98 -3.10 -4.16 13.50
N TRP A 99 -3.31 -2.99 12.92
CA TRP A 99 -2.34 -1.89 12.96
C TRP A 99 -2.28 -1.30 14.38
N PRO A 100 -1.13 -1.39 15.07
CA PRO A 100 -1.04 -0.97 16.48
C PRO A 100 -0.62 0.48 16.69
N TYR A 101 -0.50 1.24 15.60
CA TYR A 101 -0.01 2.61 15.66
C TYR A 101 -1.13 3.60 15.35
N GLU A 102 -0.79 4.86 15.11
CA GLU A 102 -1.76 5.92 14.90
C GLU A 102 -2.61 5.73 13.65
N ILE A 103 -3.84 6.20 13.74
CA ILE A 103 -4.79 6.27 12.63
C ILE A 103 -5.39 7.66 12.64
N GLU A 104 -5.58 8.25 11.46
CA GLU A 104 -6.28 9.54 11.33
C GLU A 104 -7.57 9.38 10.54
N GLU A 105 -8.47 10.31 10.75
CA GLU A 105 -9.76 10.32 10.06
C GLU A 105 -9.92 11.54 9.18
#